data_1a08cdada4f848e0a628c25ecc8b4589
#
_entry.id   1a08cdada4f848e0a628c25ecc8b4589
#
_cell.length_a   1.000
_cell.length_b   1.000
_cell.length_c   1.000
_cell.angle_alpha   90.00
_cell.angle_beta   90.00
_cell.angle_gamma   90.00
#
_symmetry.space_group_name_H-M   'P 1'
#
loop_
_entity.id
_entity.type
_entity.pdbx_description
1 polymer ?
#
loop_
_entity_poly.entity_id
_entity_poly.type
_entity_poly.pdbx_seq_one_letter_code
_entity_poly.pdbx_strand_id
1 'polypeptide(L)'
;APVEVAGYTVEDAVKIIRGQKGTEVTITLRKKDGTLKNVSLIRDKIVQDETYVRSAVINNGTSKIGYVFLPEFYANFNDPTDPHRSAVDVAKEVKNLKDDKVDGIVLDLRNNVCGSLYDVVQIAGLFIDQGPVVQVKDREGQPQVMRDKDGGVLYDGPLAVMVNEFSASASEILAAAIQDYGRGIIIGSTSTYGKGTVQRSIGLDPESNFANTNSDLGSLKLTLQKFYRISGGSTQQKGVIPDVVVPDFYEYLKLRERDNWNALPWDETTKANYTMWQPGFSFQTIKNEANSRIASDSVFRLIKKETDVLAKQNDKEYPLQIDSFKADQKITRDAVKKIESLVKLGKPMQVNYLKQDENRYVSADKDKTQRYQQWLTNLGKDIYVDEAVKVINDMVTQENIAKAKQTPVKTF
;
A
#
# COMPACT_ATOMS: atom_id res chain seq x y z
N ALA A 1 -9.14 -23.28 -34.55
CA ALA A 1 -10.35 -22.49 -34.84
C ALA A 1 -10.43 -21.35 -33.82
N PRO A 2 -10.98 -20.19 -34.17
CA PRO A 2 -11.21 -19.11 -33.21
C PRO A 2 -12.17 -19.55 -32.09
N VAL A 3 -11.90 -19.13 -30.87
CA VAL A 3 -12.74 -19.38 -29.69
C VAL A 3 -13.43 -18.09 -29.33
N GLU A 4 -14.77 -18.08 -29.30
CA GLU A 4 -15.56 -16.96 -28.80
C GLU A 4 -15.52 -16.96 -27.26
N VAL A 5 -15.03 -15.86 -26.70
CA VAL A 5 -14.87 -15.72 -25.24
C VAL A 5 -15.91 -14.82 -24.59
N ALA A 6 -16.89 -14.34 -25.36
CA ALA A 6 -18.00 -13.58 -24.80
C ALA A 6 -18.77 -14.42 -23.78
N GLY A 7 -18.92 -13.89 -22.56
CA GLY A 7 -19.56 -14.60 -21.46
C GLY A 7 -18.65 -15.50 -20.62
N TYR A 8 -17.39 -15.63 -20.97
CA TYR A 8 -16.42 -16.32 -20.12
C TYR A 8 -16.07 -15.49 -18.89
N THR A 9 -15.72 -16.17 -17.79
CA THR A 9 -15.03 -15.50 -16.68
C THR A 9 -13.63 -15.06 -17.12
N VAL A 10 -13.05 -14.09 -16.44
CA VAL A 10 -11.67 -13.66 -16.72
C VAL A 10 -10.70 -14.83 -16.57
N GLU A 11 -10.90 -15.70 -15.59
CA GLU A 11 -10.08 -16.89 -15.33
C GLU A 11 -10.14 -17.88 -16.47
N ASP A 12 -11.32 -18.16 -17.02
CA ASP A 12 -11.47 -19.07 -18.16
C ASP A 12 -10.86 -18.48 -19.44
N ALA A 13 -11.03 -17.19 -19.69
CA ALA A 13 -10.38 -16.52 -20.80
C ALA A 13 -8.84 -16.58 -20.68
N VAL A 14 -8.31 -16.37 -19.47
CA VAL A 14 -6.87 -16.43 -19.19
C VAL A 14 -6.31 -17.84 -19.43
N LYS A 15 -7.03 -18.91 -19.08
CA LYS A 15 -6.61 -20.30 -19.36
C LYS A 15 -6.37 -20.54 -20.88
N ILE A 16 -7.15 -19.90 -21.72
CA ILE A 16 -7.04 -20.04 -23.19
C ILE A 16 -5.91 -19.14 -23.74
N ILE A 17 -5.75 -17.93 -23.17
CA ILE A 17 -4.74 -16.98 -23.62
C ILE A 17 -3.33 -17.44 -23.21
N ARG A 18 -3.18 -17.99 -22.00
CA ARG A 18 -1.91 -18.56 -21.53
C ARG A 18 -1.50 -19.78 -22.35
N GLY A 19 -0.20 -20.07 -22.38
CA GLY A 19 0.34 -21.23 -23.06
C GLY A 19 1.85 -21.28 -22.99
N GLN A 20 2.44 -22.24 -23.67
CA GLN A 20 3.89 -22.45 -23.64
C GLN A 20 4.64 -21.25 -24.24
N LYS A 21 5.76 -20.87 -23.59
CA LYS A 21 6.68 -19.83 -24.11
C LYS A 21 7.09 -20.12 -25.56
N GLY A 22 7.12 -19.09 -26.39
CA GLY A 22 7.47 -19.16 -27.80
C GLY A 22 6.30 -19.52 -28.74
N THR A 23 5.13 -19.87 -28.21
CA THR A 23 3.93 -20.12 -29.04
C THR A 23 3.18 -18.84 -29.32
N GLU A 24 2.51 -18.77 -30.48
CA GLU A 24 1.71 -17.62 -30.88
C GLU A 24 0.27 -17.71 -30.35
N VAL A 25 -0.31 -16.58 -29.98
CA VAL A 25 -1.74 -16.39 -29.75
C VAL A 25 -2.22 -15.16 -30.50
N THR A 26 -3.33 -15.29 -31.23
CA THR A 26 -4.00 -14.16 -31.87
C THR A 26 -5.28 -13.82 -31.14
N ILE A 27 -5.42 -12.57 -30.71
CA ILE A 27 -6.57 -12.05 -29.95
C ILE A 27 -7.30 -11.04 -30.83
N THR A 28 -8.60 -11.21 -31.00
CA THR A 28 -9.47 -10.21 -31.64
C THR A 28 -10.06 -9.30 -30.57
N LEU A 29 -9.69 -8.05 -30.57
CA LEU A 29 -10.14 -7.03 -29.62
C LEU A 29 -11.23 -6.16 -30.24
N ARG A 30 -12.34 -5.93 -29.53
CA ARG A 30 -13.33 -4.90 -29.87
C ARG A 30 -12.96 -3.62 -29.12
N LYS A 31 -12.67 -2.56 -29.87
CA LYS A 31 -12.36 -1.24 -29.29
C LYS A 31 -13.65 -0.54 -28.82
N LYS A 32 -13.48 0.56 -28.07
CA LYS A 32 -14.58 1.40 -27.59
C LYS A 32 -15.45 1.99 -28.70
N ASP A 33 -14.87 2.23 -29.87
CA ASP A 33 -15.55 2.71 -31.07
C ASP A 33 -16.26 1.59 -31.85
N GLY A 34 -16.22 0.34 -31.36
CA GLY A 34 -16.82 -0.82 -31.99
C GLY A 34 -15.94 -1.51 -33.04
N THR A 35 -14.82 -0.94 -33.43
CA THR A 35 -13.90 -1.53 -34.42
C THR A 35 -13.22 -2.79 -33.86
N LEU A 36 -12.99 -3.78 -34.73
CA LEU A 36 -12.25 -4.99 -34.37
C LEU A 36 -10.79 -4.85 -34.77
N LYS A 37 -9.90 -5.28 -33.88
CA LYS A 37 -8.46 -5.33 -34.14
C LYS A 37 -7.91 -6.70 -33.75
N ASN A 38 -7.22 -7.35 -34.69
CA ASN A 38 -6.46 -8.57 -34.44
C ASN A 38 -5.06 -8.19 -33.94
N VAL A 39 -4.63 -8.84 -32.86
CA VAL A 39 -3.30 -8.69 -32.28
C VAL A 39 -2.70 -10.07 -32.11
N SER A 40 -1.60 -10.34 -32.80
CA SER A 40 -0.82 -11.57 -32.63
C SER A 40 0.32 -11.30 -31.66
N LEU A 41 0.48 -12.16 -30.68
CA LEU A 41 1.48 -12.09 -29.62
C LEU A 41 2.23 -13.43 -29.55
N ILE A 42 3.54 -13.35 -29.38
CA ILE A 42 4.34 -14.52 -29.02
C ILE A 42 4.36 -14.61 -27.50
N ARG A 43 3.95 -15.74 -26.94
CA ARG A 43 3.94 -15.95 -25.49
C ARG A 43 5.36 -15.98 -24.95
N ASP A 44 5.58 -15.23 -23.91
CA ASP A 44 6.85 -15.24 -23.17
C ASP A 44 6.58 -15.16 -21.66
N LYS A 45 7.64 -15.35 -20.85
CA LYS A 45 7.56 -15.10 -19.42
C LYS A 45 7.37 -13.61 -19.20
N ILE A 46 6.21 -13.22 -18.65
CA ILE A 46 5.94 -11.82 -18.32
C ILE A 46 6.64 -11.51 -16.99
N VAL A 47 7.62 -10.62 -17.04
CA VAL A 47 8.23 -10.04 -15.85
C VAL A 47 7.49 -8.72 -15.59
N GLN A 48 6.72 -8.69 -14.52
CA GLN A 48 5.97 -7.50 -14.12
C GLN A 48 6.83 -6.67 -13.16
N ASP A 49 7.79 -5.94 -13.69
CA ASP A 49 8.68 -5.08 -12.87
C ASP A 49 7.89 -4.08 -12.01
N GLU A 50 6.67 -3.73 -12.44
CA GLU A 50 5.79 -2.82 -11.71
C GLU A 50 5.22 -3.40 -10.40
N THR A 51 5.30 -4.71 -10.21
CA THR A 51 4.85 -5.39 -8.98
C THR A 51 5.92 -5.40 -7.88
N TYR A 52 7.14 -4.96 -8.22
CA TYR A 52 8.24 -4.88 -7.25
C TYR A 52 8.35 -3.48 -6.64
N VAL A 53 9.07 -3.42 -5.53
CA VAL A 53 9.43 -2.17 -4.84
C VAL A 53 10.12 -1.19 -5.81
N ARG A 54 9.75 0.07 -5.69
CA ARG A 54 10.36 1.18 -6.43
C ARG A 54 10.60 2.35 -5.51
N SER A 55 11.67 3.08 -5.76
CA SER A 55 11.94 4.33 -5.04
C SER A 55 12.13 5.50 -5.98
N ALA A 56 11.96 6.68 -5.42
CA ALA A 56 12.21 7.96 -6.08
C ALA A 56 12.69 8.99 -5.06
N VAL A 57 13.21 10.10 -5.55
CA VAL A 57 13.58 11.25 -4.74
C VAL A 57 12.71 12.43 -5.14
N ILE A 58 12.08 13.05 -4.14
CA ILE A 58 11.24 14.23 -4.30
C ILE A 58 12.00 15.43 -3.73
N ASN A 59 12.31 16.40 -4.60
CA ASN A 59 12.93 17.65 -4.17
C ASN A 59 11.85 18.68 -3.84
N ASN A 60 11.84 19.16 -2.62
CA ASN A 60 10.92 20.20 -2.15
C ASN A 60 11.70 21.38 -1.55
N GLY A 61 12.09 22.30 -2.42
CA GLY A 61 12.92 23.46 -2.03
C GLY A 61 14.28 23.04 -1.52
N THR A 62 14.49 23.14 -0.19
CA THR A 62 15.74 22.77 0.47
C THR A 62 15.80 21.34 0.94
N SER A 63 14.68 20.60 0.92
CA SER A 63 14.59 19.23 1.42
C SER A 63 14.56 18.21 0.30
N LYS A 64 15.20 17.08 0.55
CA LYS A 64 15.31 15.93 -0.33
C LYS A 64 14.63 14.72 0.32
N ILE A 65 13.46 14.33 -0.14
CA ILE A 65 12.64 13.30 0.48
C ILE A 65 12.70 12.03 -0.34
N GLY A 66 13.06 10.92 0.31
CA GLY A 66 12.97 9.60 -0.28
C GLY A 66 11.53 9.11 -0.30
N TYR A 67 11.12 8.50 -1.40
CA TYR A 67 9.84 7.85 -1.54
C TYR A 67 10.04 6.39 -1.91
N VAL A 68 9.41 5.47 -1.17
CA VAL A 68 9.44 4.04 -1.41
C VAL A 68 8.02 3.55 -1.61
N PHE A 69 7.73 3.00 -2.77
CA PHE A 69 6.44 2.36 -3.08
C PHE A 69 6.55 0.86 -2.93
N LEU A 70 5.80 0.28 -1.99
CA LEU A 70 5.72 -1.16 -1.76
C LEU A 70 4.32 -1.66 -2.17
N PRO A 71 4.15 -2.21 -3.38
CA PRO A 71 2.85 -2.63 -3.89
C PRO A 71 2.30 -3.90 -3.22
N GLU A 72 3.17 -4.77 -2.74
CA GLU A 72 2.83 -6.04 -2.08
C GLU A 72 4.00 -6.52 -1.22
N PHE A 73 3.74 -7.28 -0.14
CA PHE A 73 4.79 -7.99 0.59
C PHE A 73 5.07 -9.33 -0.09
N TYR A 74 5.66 -9.26 -1.28
CA TYR A 74 5.92 -10.43 -2.11
C TYR A 74 7.05 -11.30 -1.56
N ALA A 75 6.90 -12.61 -1.74
CA ALA A 75 7.89 -13.64 -1.50
C ALA A 75 7.58 -14.86 -2.37
N ASN A 76 8.58 -15.62 -2.75
CA ASN A 76 8.38 -16.92 -3.37
C ASN A 76 8.17 -17.99 -2.30
N PHE A 77 6.92 -18.32 -2.00
CA PHE A 77 6.59 -19.31 -0.97
C PHE A 77 7.00 -20.75 -1.35
N ASN A 78 7.23 -21.01 -2.63
CA ASN A 78 7.68 -22.31 -3.13
C ASN A 78 9.21 -22.48 -3.11
N ASP A 79 9.94 -21.36 -3.02
CA ASP A 79 11.40 -21.34 -2.93
C ASP A 79 11.84 -20.32 -1.87
N PRO A 80 12.07 -20.76 -0.63
CA PRO A 80 12.51 -19.87 0.45
C PRO A 80 13.91 -19.25 0.20
N THR A 81 14.67 -19.78 -0.75
CA THR A 81 16.02 -19.28 -1.10
C THR A 81 15.99 -18.24 -2.21
N ASP A 82 14.83 -17.98 -2.81
CA ASP A 82 14.64 -16.96 -3.84
C ASP A 82 15.04 -15.57 -3.26
N PRO A 83 16.02 -14.88 -3.84
CA PRO A 83 16.46 -13.57 -3.36
C PRO A 83 15.40 -12.46 -3.61
N HIS A 84 14.42 -12.71 -4.49
CA HIS A 84 13.37 -11.73 -4.80
C HIS A 84 12.29 -11.73 -3.71
N ARG A 85 12.60 -11.03 -2.62
CA ARG A 85 11.69 -10.83 -1.49
C ARG A 85 11.52 -9.34 -1.21
N SER A 86 10.32 -8.96 -0.84
CA SER A 86 9.99 -7.56 -0.55
C SER A 86 10.88 -6.95 0.54
N ALA A 87 11.25 -7.72 1.57
CA ALA A 87 12.13 -7.24 2.64
C ALA A 87 13.53 -6.90 2.13
N VAL A 88 14.09 -7.73 1.25
CA VAL A 88 15.42 -7.50 0.65
C VAL A 88 15.40 -6.27 -0.25
N ASP A 89 14.36 -6.15 -1.08
CA ASP A 89 14.24 -5.03 -2.01
C ASP A 89 13.96 -3.71 -1.28
N VAL A 90 13.09 -3.70 -0.25
CA VAL A 90 12.87 -2.50 0.58
C VAL A 90 14.15 -2.10 1.30
N ALA A 91 14.90 -3.05 1.89
CA ALA A 91 16.17 -2.75 2.55
C ALA A 91 17.18 -2.12 1.57
N LYS A 92 17.25 -2.63 0.35
CA LYS A 92 18.09 -2.06 -0.72
C LYS A 92 17.69 -0.63 -1.06
N GLU A 93 16.40 -0.38 -1.30
CA GLU A 93 15.91 0.96 -1.66
C GLU A 93 16.10 1.96 -0.50
N VAL A 94 15.80 1.56 0.74
CA VAL A 94 16.05 2.38 1.94
C VAL A 94 17.53 2.70 2.10
N LYS A 95 18.41 1.71 1.89
CA LYS A 95 19.87 1.93 1.92
C LYS A 95 20.30 2.91 0.83
N ASN A 96 19.83 2.76 -0.39
CA ASN A 96 20.15 3.64 -1.51
C ASN A 96 19.73 5.10 -1.20
N LEU A 97 18.53 5.29 -0.63
CA LEU A 97 18.04 6.60 -0.23
C LEU A 97 18.87 7.20 0.90
N LYS A 98 19.26 6.40 1.90
CA LYS A 98 20.15 6.82 2.98
C LYS A 98 21.53 7.25 2.44
N ASP A 99 22.11 6.47 1.53
CA ASP A 99 23.41 6.79 0.89
C ASP A 99 23.30 8.07 0.02
N ASP A 100 22.14 8.33 -0.57
CA ASP A 100 21.80 9.55 -1.29
C ASP A 100 21.45 10.74 -0.37
N LYS A 101 21.54 10.55 0.97
CA LYS A 101 21.37 11.55 2.02
C LYS A 101 20.02 12.27 1.98
N VAL A 102 18.94 11.49 1.86
CA VAL A 102 17.59 12.05 1.98
C VAL A 102 17.31 12.52 3.41
N ASP A 103 16.57 13.59 3.56
CA ASP A 103 16.22 14.19 4.87
C ASP A 103 15.11 13.43 5.59
N GLY A 104 14.31 12.65 4.85
CA GLY A 104 13.22 11.84 5.38
C GLY A 104 12.74 10.83 4.36
N ILE A 105 11.97 9.83 4.80
CA ILE A 105 11.40 8.78 3.93
C ILE A 105 9.89 8.72 4.07
N VAL A 106 9.20 8.65 2.92
CA VAL A 106 7.80 8.28 2.79
C VAL A 106 7.73 6.84 2.28
N LEU A 107 7.17 5.93 3.07
CA LEU A 107 6.87 4.55 2.67
C LEU A 107 5.40 4.44 2.30
N ASP A 108 5.10 4.17 1.04
CA ASP A 108 3.73 4.10 0.53
C ASP A 108 3.23 2.66 0.45
N LEU A 109 2.25 2.35 1.29
CA LEU A 109 1.53 1.08 1.37
C LEU A 109 0.09 1.19 0.84
N ARG A 110 -0.28 2.29 0.19
CA ARG A 110 -1.62 2.42 -0.39
C ARG A 110 -1.87 1.33 -1.41
N ASN A 111 -3.05 0.74 -1.38
CA ASN A 111 -3.49 -0.38 -2.22
C ASN A 111 -2.69 -1.69 -2.04
N ASN A 112 -1.88 -1.81 -1.01
CA ASN A 112 -1.15 -3.03 -0.67
C ASN A 112 -2.03 -3.95 0.20
N VAL A 113 -2.59 -4.99 -0.39
CA VAL A 113 -3.67 -5.80 0.20
C VAL A 113 -3.21 -7.01 1.01
N CYS A 114 -1.97 -7.49 0.83
CA CYS A 114 -1.51 -8.72 1.50
C CYS A 114 0.00 -8.97 1.33
N GLY A 115 0.45 -10.10 1.86
CA GLY A 115 1.77 -10.67 1.59
C GLY A 115 2.37 -11.43 2.75
N SER A 116 3.69 -11.59 2.70
CA SER A 116 4.48 -12.40 3.61
C SER A 116 4.57 -11.79 5.00
N LEU A 117 4.10 -12.54 6.01
CA LEU A 117 4.23 -12.17 7.42
C LEU A 117 5.71 -12.12 7.87
N TYR A 118 6.55 -12.94 7.28
CA TYR A 118 7.99 -12.90 7.54
C TYR A 118 8.61 -11.60 7.04
N ASP A 119 8.29 -11.20 5.80
CA ASP A 119 8.85 -10.00 5.20
C ASP A 119 8.40 -8.73 5.91
N VAL A 120 7.15 -8.67 6.40
CA VAL A 120 6.71 -7.50 7.17
C VAL A 120 7.49 -7.31 8.47
N VAL A 121 7.84 -8.41 9.15
CA VAL A 121 8.67 -8.35 10.36
C VAL A 121 10.06 -7.82 10.04
N GLN A 122 10.68 -8.32 8.96
CA GLN A 122 11.99 -7.85 8.50
C GLN A 122 11.97 -6.37 8.07
N ILE A 123 10.92 -5.94 7.36
CA ILE A 123 10.79 -4.53 6.95
C ILE A 123 10.59 -3.62 8.16
N ALA A 124 9.83 -4.04 9.18
CA ALA A 124 9.71 -3.27 10.41
C ALA A 124 11.07 -3.09 11.09
N GLY A 125 11.90 -4.14 11.14
CA GLY A 125 13.26 -4.13 11.68
C GLY A 125 14.22 -3.14 11.00
N LEU A 126 13.94 -2.70 9.77
CA LEU A 126 14.74 -1.66 9.11
C LEU A 126 14.62 -0.29 9.82
N PHE A 127 13.55 -0.08 10.57
CA PHE A 127 13.18 1.21 11.16
C PHE A 127 13.16 1.20 12.70
N ILE A 128 13.11 0.03 13.34
CA ILE A 128 13.19 -0.12 14.79
C ILE A 128 14.50 -0.83 15.14
N ASP A 129 14.93 -0.71 16.39
CA ASP A 129 15.93 -1.61 16.93
C ASP A 129 15.29 -3.01 17.09
N GLN A 130 15.77 -3.93 17.81
CA GLN A 130 15.12 -5.20 18.03
C GLN A 130 13.80 -5.07 18.80
N GLY A 131 12.84 -5.96 18.58
CA GLY A 131 11.60 -5.97 19.34
C GLY A 131 10.40 -6.66 18.69
N PRO A 132 9.25 -6.72 19.39
CA PRO A 132 8.03 -7.30 18.86
C PRO A 132 7.47 -6.45 17.69
N VAL A 133 6.93 -7.10 16.68
CA VAL A 133 6.29 -6.44 15.53
C VAL A 133 4.80 -6.76 15.47
N VAL A 134 4.44 -7.99 15.76
CA VAL A 134 3.06 -8.48 15.74
C VAL A 134 2.91 -9.67 16.69
N GLN A 135 1.70 -9.86 17.22
CA GLN A 135 1.33 -11.03 17.97
C GLN A 135 0.36 -11.87 17.14
N VAL A 136 0.55 -13.17 17.08
CA VAL A 136 -0.32 -14.11 16.36
C VAL A 136 -0.88 -15.12 17.34
N LYS A 137 -2.19 -15.37 17.28
CA LYS A 137 -2.88 -16.28 18.19
C LYS A 137 -3.86 -17.17 17.40
N ASP A 138 -3.81 -18.47 17.66
CA ASP A 138 -4.84 -19.42 17.26
C ASP A 138 -5.99 -19.45 18.27
N ARG A 139 -6.96 -20.33 18.03
CA ARG A 139 -8.15 -20.44 18.88
C ARG A 139 -7.84 -20.84 20.32
N GLU A 140 -6.84 -21.65 20.56
CA GLU A 140 -6.58 -22.33 21.82
C GLU A 140 -5.28 -21.89 22.50
N GLY A 141 -4.39 -21.26 21.73
CA GLY A 141 -3.03 -20.94 22.17
C GLY A 141 -2.87 -19.60 22.87
N GLN A 142 -1.68 -19.44 23.42
CA GLN A 142 -1.19 -18.15 23.88
C GLN A 142 -0.65 -17.34 22.68
N PRO A 143 -0.69 -16.00 22.73
CA PRO A 143 -0.14 -15.16 21.67
C PRO A 143 1.34 -15.47 21.43
N GLN A 144 1.68 -15.79 20.19
CA GLN A 144 3.07 -15.92 19.75
C GLN A 144 3.54 -14.57 19.24
N VAL A 145 4.60 -14.04 19.82
CA VAL A 145 5.16 -12.73 19.47
C VAL A 145 6.19 -12.93 18.35
N MET A 146 5.87 -12.42 17.18
CA MET A 146 6.85 -12.31 16.10
C MET A 146 7.62 -11.00 16.26
N ARG A 147 8.93 -11.11 16.21
CA ARG A 147 9.82 -9.98 16.49
C ARG A 147 10.99 -9.90 15.53
N ASP A 148 11.47 -8.70 15.36
CA ASP A 148 12.81 -8.47 14.87
C ASP A 148 13.81 -8.90 15.95
N LYS A 149 14.82 -9.66 15.52
CA LYS A 149 15.87 -10.20 16.40
C LYS A 149 17.21 -9.52 16.15
N ASP A 150 17.32 -8.80 15.07
CA ASP A 150 18.55 -8.14 14.65
C ASP A 150 18.69 -6.82 15.41
N GLY A 151 19.86 -6.58 15.98
CA GLY A 151 20.17 -5.29 16.58
C GLY A 151 20.56 -4.25 15.54
N GLY A 152 20.13 -3.02 15.75
CA GLY A 152 20.44 -1.89 14.90
C GLY A 152 19.32 -1.46 13.98
N VAL A 153 19.41 -0.25 13.47
CA VAL A 153 18.40 0.40 12.63
C VAL A 153 19.05 0.80 11.31
N LEU A 154 18.47 0.36 10.19
CA LEU A 154 18.98 0.77 8.89
C LEU A 154 18.74 2.25 8.62
N TYR A 155 17.56 2.76 9.00
CA TYR A 155 17.17 4.16 8.83
C TYR A 155 16.48 4.68 10.09
N ASP A 156 17.06 5.71 10.71
CA ASP A 156 16.63 6.34 11.97
C ASP A 156 16.05 7.76 11.80
N GLY A 157 16.08 8.31 10.58
CA GLY A 157 15.55 9.63 10.26
C GLY A 157 14.02 9.71 10.21
N PRO A 158 13.46 10.89 9.89
CA PRO A 158 12.02 11.12 9.75
C PRO A 158 11.33 10.11 8.81
N LEU A 159 10.23 9.51 9.29
CA LEU A 159 9.49 8.47 8.57
C LEU A 159 7.99 8.76 8.57
N ALA A 160 7.38 8.76 7.40
CA ALA A 160 5.94 8.72 7.22
C ALA A 160 5.53 7.45 6.47
N VAL A 161 4.43 6.82 6.88
CA VAL A 161 3.86 5.65 6.20
C VAL A 161 2.49 6.03 5.66
N MET A 162 2.32 5.92 4.35
CA MET A 162 1.04 6.18 3.69
C MET A 162 0.21 4.90 3.61
N VAL A 163 -1.06 4.99 3.96
CA VAL A 163 -2.03 3.89 3.91
C VAL A 163 -3.36 4.38 3.35
N ASN A 164 -4.21 3.45 2.91
CA ASN A 164 -5.60 3.74 2.56
C ASN A 164 -6.53 2.56 2.94
N GLU A 165 -7.81 2.62 2.58
CA GLU A 165 -8.81 1.58 2.88
C GLU A 165 -8.51 0.23 2.22
N PHE A 166 -7.60 0.18 1.24
CA PHE A 166 -7.13 -1.07 0.61
C PHE A 166 -5.84 -1.61 1.25
N SER A 167 -5.19 -0.83 2.13
CA SER A 167 -4.04 -1.32 2.90
C SER A 167 -4.51 -2.36 3.91
N ALA A 168 -4.17 -3.63 3.71
CA ALA A 168 -4.70 -4.73 4.50
C ALA A 168 -3.62 -5.69 5.00
N SER A 169 -3.93 -6.43 6.07
CA SER A 169 -3.11 -7.56 6.55
C SER A 169 -1.66 -7.13 6.88
N ALA A 170 -0.66 -7.55 6.08
CA ALA A 170 0.76 -7.21 6.27
C ALA A 170 1.00 -5.68 6.34
N SER A 171 0.30 -4.89 5.51
CA SER A 171 0.35 -3.43 5.55
C SER A 171 -0.12 -2.88 6.89
N GLU A 172 -1.18 -3.48 7.45
CA GLU A 172 -1.72 -3.09 8.75
C GLU A 172 -0.76 -3.46 9.88
N ILE A 173 -0.08 -4.59 9.78
CA ILE A 173 0.95 -5.00 10.73
C ILE A 173 2.09 -4.00 10.75
N LEU A 174 2.62 -3.63 9.59
CA LEU A 174 3.73 -2.67 9.49
C LEU A 174 3.32 -1.28 9.99
N ALA A 175 2.19 -0.76 9.50
CA ALA A 175 1.69 0.55 9.93
C ALA A 175 1.41 0.59 11.44
N ALA A 176 0.79 -0.48 12.00
CA ALA A 176 0.54 -0.60 13.43
C ALA A 176 1.84 -0.64 14.25
N ALA A 177 2.84 -1.42 13.82
CA ALA A 177 4.12 -1.49 14.52
C ALA A 177 4.82 -0.12 14.54
N ILE A 178 4.94 0.55 13.39
CA ILE A 178 5.54 1.90 13.29
C ILE A 178 4.79 2.89 14.19
N GLN A 179 3.46 2.84 14.23
CA GLN A 179 2.64 3.70 15.08
C GLN A 179 2.80 3.39 16.57
N ASP A 180 2.73 2.10 16.96
CA ASP A 180 2.84 1.67 18.36
C ASP A 180 4.21 1.99 18.97
N TYR A 181 5.28 1.87 18.17
CA TYR A 181 6.61 2.32 18.59
C TYR A 181 6.75 3.85 18.67
N GLY A 182 5.85 4.60 18.05
CA GLY A 182 6.05 6.03 17.83
C GLY A 182 7.26 6.29 16.92
N ARG A 183 7.52 5.40 15.95
CA ARG A 183 8.69 5.49 15.06
C ARG A 183 8.44 6.41 13.87
N GLY A 184 7.21 6.53 13.43
CA GLY A 184 6.83 7.36 12.28
C GLY A 184 5.38 7.79 12.37
N ILE A 185 4.96 8.66 11.45
CA ILE A 185 3.57 9.14 11.32
C ILE A 185 2.84 8.35 10.25
N ILE A 186 1.66 7.86 10.60
CA ILE A 186 0.77 7.18 9.64
C ILE A 186 -0.16 8.22 9.03
N ILE A 187 -0.19 8.28 7.69
CA ILE A 187 -0.99 9.23 6.90
C ILE A 187 -1.92 8.44 6.01
N GLY A 188 -3.21 8.78 5.97
CA GLY A 188 -4.12 8.05 5.08
C GLY A 188 -5.58 8.40 5.23
N SER A 189 -6.45 7.56 4.68
CA SER A 189 -7.91 7.64 4.81
C SER A 189 -8.35 7.40 6.26
N THR A 190 -9.64 7.34 6.56
CA THR A 190 -10.13 7.24 7.96
C THR A 190 -9.68 5.98 8.69
N SER A 191 -9.37 4.90 7.98
CA SER A 191 -8.72 3.69 8.51
C SER A 191 -8.20 2.83 7.35
N THR A 192 -7.30 1.89 7.64
CA THR A 192 -6.97 0.79 6.74
C THR A 192 -8.15 -0.19 6.62
N TYR A 193 -7.97 -1.27 5.87
CA TYR A 193 -9.02 -2.24 5.56
C TYR A 193 -9.65 -2.89 6.79
N GLY A 194 -8.85 -3.28 7.76
CA GLY A 194 -9.33 -3.92 9.01
C GLY A 194 -9.28 -5.44 8.99
N LYS A 195 -8.37 -6.06 8.23
CA LYS A 195 -8.16 -7.50 8.26
C LYS A 195 -7.19 -7.89 9.37
N GLY A 196 -7.71 -8.55 10.39
CA GLY A 196 -6.93 -9.05 11.53
C GLY A 196 -6.82 -10.58 11.57
N THR A 197 -7.02 -11.27 10.43
CA THR A 197 -7.06 -12.74 10.35
C THR A 197 -5.96 -13.29 9.45
N VAL A 198 -5.45 -14.47 9.81
CA VAL A 198 -4.53 -15.28 9.01
C VAL A 198 -5.30 -16.44 8.41
N GLN A 199 -5.25 -16.56 7.10
CA GLN A 199 -5.95 -17.58 6.33
C GLN A 199 -4.94 -18.53 5.66
N ARG A 200 -5.30 -19.81 5.56
CA ARG A 200 -4.58 -20.84 4.80
C ARG A 200 -5.50 -21.51 3.78
N SER A 201 -4.98 -21.73 2.60
CA SER A 201 -5.60 -22.68 1.64
C SER A 201 -5.09 -24.08 1.94
N ILE A 202 -6.03 -25.01 2.15
CA ILE A 202 -5.75 -26.42 2.40
C ILE A 202 -6.30 -27.18 1.20
N GLY A 203 -5.43 -27.89 0.46
CA GLY A 203 -5.83 -28.75 -0.64
C GLY A 203 -6.72 -29.90 -0.14
N LEU A 204 -7.74 -30.24 -0.90
CA LEU A 204 -8.68 -31.34 -0.58
C LEU A 204 -8.26 -32.65 -1.22
N ASP A 205 -7.25 -32.65 -2.07
CA ASP A 205 -6.72 -33.86 -2.68
C ASP A 205 -5.94 -34.68 -1.64
N PRO A 206 -6.19 -36.01 -1.57
CA PRO A 206 -5.46 -36.87 -0.64
C PRO A 206 -3.98 -36.90 -0.99
N GLU A 207 -3.11 -36.63 0.00
CA GLU A 207 -1.64 -36.75 -0.14
C GLU A 207 -1.17 -38.20 -0.38
N SER A 208 -2.09 -39.19 -0.32
CA SER A 208 -1.75 -40.59 -0.49
C SER A 208 -1.70 -40.98 -1.97
N ASN A 209 -0.53 -41.35 -2.44
CA ASN A 209 -0.19 -41.91 -3.75
C ASN A 209 -0.91 -43.26 -4.08
N PHE A 210 -1.99 -43.60 -3.40
CA PHE A 210 -2.70 -44.90 -3.61
C PHE A 210 -3.88 -44.84 -4.56
N ALA A 211 -4.30 -43.66 -4.97
CA ALA A 211 -5.34 -43.53 -6.00
C ALA A 211 -4.77 -42.70 -7.16
N ASN A 212 -4.57 -43.38 -8.31
CA ASN A 212 -4.33 -42.75 -9.61
C ASN A 212 -5.55 -41.93 -10.09
N THR A 213 -6.13 -41.11 -9.24
CA THR A 213 -7.22 -40.21 -9.61
C THR A 213 -6.62 -38.83 -9.74
N ASN A 214 -6.47 -38.35 -10.98
CA ASN A 214 -6.28 -36.94 -11.33
C ASN A 214 -7.54 -36.12 -10.95
N SER A 215 -8.04 -36.27 -9.73
CA SER A 215 -9.18 -35.50 -9.25
C SER A 215 -8.66 -34.23 -8.57
N ASP A 216 -8.80 -33.10 -9.24
CA ASP A 216 -8.66 -31.80 -8.63
C ASP A 216 -9.91 -31.53 -7.79
N LEU A 217 -9.86 -31.86 -6.49
CA LEU A 217 -10.93 -31.61 -5.54
C LEU A 217 -10.95 -30.16 -5.05
N GLY A 218 -9.97 -29.35 -5.48
CA GLY A 218 -9.85 -27.96 -5.12
C GLY A 218 -9.21 -27.73 -3.75
N SER A 219 -9.45 -26.57 -3.17
CA SER A 219 -8.90 -26.17 -1.88
C SER A 219 -9.92 -25.44 -1.01
N LEU A 220 -9.79 -25.59 0.30
CA LEU A 220 -10.57 -24.89 1.30
C LEU A 220 -9.74 -23.79 1.93
N LYS A 221 -10.22 -22.53 1.85
CA LYS A 221 -9.57 -21.37 2.51
C LYS A 221 -10.14 -21.20 3.91
N LEU A 222 -9.32 -21.46 4.93
CA LEU A 222 -9.71 -21.41 6.33
C LEU A 222 -9.02 -20.26 7.05
N THR A 223 -9.76 -19.59 7.96
CA THR A 223 -9.18 -18.70 8.97
C THR A 223 -8.73 -19.55 10.15
N LEU A 224 -7.42 -19.56 10.42
CA LEU A 224 -6.81 -20.37 11.47
C LEU A 224 -6.35 -19.55 12.66
N GLN A 225 -5.94 -18.29 12.44
CA GLN A 225 -5.33 -17.43 13.45
C GLN A 225 -5.82 -16.00 13.30
N LYS A 226 -5.72 -15.23 14.38
CA LYS A 226 -5.82 -13.77 14.39
C LYS A 226 -4.46 -13.16 14.69
N PHE A 227 -4.22 -11.96 14.22
CA PHE A 227 -3.08 -11.19 14.62
C PHE A 227 -3.48 -9.92 15.36
N TYR A 228 -2.59 -9.47 16.21
CA TYR A 228 -2.81 -8.36 17.12
C TYR A 228 -1.60 -7.42 17.06
N ARG A 229 -1.87 -6.17 17.28
CA ARG A 229 -0.85 -5.15 17.49
C ARG A 229 0.00 -5.50 18.72
N ILE A 230 1.19 -4.98 18.79
CA ILE A 230 2.04 -5.10 19.98
C ILE A 230 1.43 -4.39 21.20
N SER A 231 0.56 -3.42 20.98
CA SER A 231 -0.25 -2.76 22.02
C SER A 231 -1.43 -3.62 22.53
N GLY A 232 -1.73 -4.76 21.90
CA GLY A 232 -2.73 -5.74 22.32
C GLY A 232 -4.02 -5.77 21.51
N GLY A 233 -4.43 -4.68 20.90
CA GLY A 233 -5.66 -4.63 20.08
C GLY A 233 -5.51 -5.33 18.73
N SER A 234 -6.58 -5.95 18.22
CA SER A 234 -6.60 -6.47 16.85
C SER A 234 -6.82 -5.35 15.83
N THR A 235 -6.34 -5.53 14.59
CA THR A 235 -6.76 -4.69 13.46
C THR A 235 -8.12 -5.11 12.89
N GLN A 236 -8.64 -6.28 13.29
CA GLN A 236 -9.91 -6.83 12.79
C GLN A 236 -11.05 -5.81 12.90
N GLN A 237 -11.75 -5.53 11.80
CA GLN A 237 -12.81 -4.52 11.63
C GLN A 237 -12.37 -3.06 11.86
N LYS A 238 -11.43 -2.77 12.75
CA LYS A 238 -10.98 -1.40 13.08
C LYS A 238 -9.93 -0.85 12.14
N GLY A 239 -9.06 -1.71 11.64
CA GLY A 239 -7.87 -1.29 10.90
C GLY A 239 -6.87 -0.53 11.77
N VAL A 240 -5.94 0.12 11.10
CA VAL A 240 -5.05 1.14 11.68
C VAL A 240 -5.65 2.50 11.37
N ILE A 241 -5.91 3.29 12.41
CA ILE A 241 -6.40 4.67 12.25
C ILE A 241 -5.15 5.56 12.06
N PRO A 242 -5.02 6.26 10.93
CA PRO A 242 -3.89 7.15 10.69
C PRO A 242 -3.80 8.29 11.70
N ASP A 243 -2.58 8.75 11.93
CA ASP A 243 -2.28 9.92 12.77
C ASP A 243 -2.71 11.23 12.09
N VAL A 244 -2.58 11.25 10.77
CA VAL A 244 -2.99 12.34 9.89
C VAL A 244 -4.00 11.80 8.89
N VAL A 245 -5.25 12.24 9.00
CA VAL A 245 -6.34 11.78 8.14
C VAL A 245 -6.52 12.73 6.97
N VAL A 246 -6.43 12.19 5.76
CA VAL A 246 -6.68 12.93 4.51
C VAL A 246 -8.00 12.47 3.89
N PRO A 247 -8.84 13.38 3.35
CA PRO A 247 -10.03 13.01 2.62
C PRO A 247 -9.70 12.15 1.41
N ASP A 248 -10.26 10.95 1.34
CA ASP A 248 -9.98 9.97 0.28
C ASP A 248 -11.17 9.78 -0.67
N PHE A 249 -10.85 9.49 -1.94
CA PHE A 249 -11.83 9.27 -3.00
C PHE A 249 -12.72 8.06 -2.72
N TYR A 250 -12.14 6.97 -2.21
CA TYR A 250 -12.84 5.70 -2.03
C TYR A 250 -13.59 5.58 -0.70
N GLU A 251 -13.56 6.62 0.15
CA GLU A 251 -14.20 6.61 1.46
C GLU A 251 -15.73 6.37 1.39
N TYR A 252 -16.35 6.67 0.23
CA TYR A 252 -17.77 6.41 0.01
C TYR A 252 -18.13 4.94 -0.21
N LEU A 253 -17.14 4.10 -0.50
CA LEU A 253 -17.34 2.67 -0.73
C LEU A 253 -17.32 1.92 0.61
N LYS A 254 -18.28 1.03 0.79
CA LYS A 254 -18.36 0.13 1.96
C LYS A 254 -17.55 -1.12 1.66
N LEU A 255 -16.20 -1.01 1.67
CA LEU A 255 -15.29 -2.06 1.24
C LEU A 255 -14.44 -2.64 2.37
N ARG A 256 -14.49 -2.05 3.57
CA ARG A 256 -13.66 -2.49 4.70
C ARG A 256 -14.19 -3.77 5.32
N GLU A 257 -13.36 -4.46 6.07
CA GLU A 257 -13.72 -5.69 6.80
C GLU A 257 -14.96 -5.49 7.67
N ARG A 258 -15.11 -4.32 8.31
CA ARG A 258 -16.28 -3.97 9.15
C ARG A 258 -17.59 -3.91 8.39
N ASP A 259 -17.54 -3.75 7.07
CA ASP A 259 -18.72 -3.68 6.20
C ASP A 259 -19.19 -5.08 5.78
N ASN A 260 -18.39 -6.13 6.08
CA ASN A 260 -18.74 -7.52 5.87
C ASN A 260 -19.48 -8.05 7.12
N TRP A 261 -20.74 -8.40 6.95
CA TRP A 261 -21.59 -8.92 8.02
C TRP A 261 -21.09 -10.26 8.63
N ASN A 262 -20.29 -11.03 7.91
CA ASN A 262 -19.65 -12.27 8.36
C ASN A 262 -18.27 -12.08 8.99
N ALA A 263 -17.77 -10.85 9.07
CA ALA A 263 -16.46 -10.61 9.63
C ALA A 263 -16.40 -11.03 11.10
N LEU A 264 -15.30 -11.68 11.50
CA LEU A 264 -15.04 -11.97 12.91
C LEU A 264 -14.99 -10.66 13.71
N PRO A 265 -15.53 -10.65 14.93
CA PRO A 265 -15.54 -9.44 15.75
C PRO A 265 -14.13 -9.02 16.15
N TRP A 266 -13.98 -7.74 16.43
CA TRP A 266 -12.79 -7.19 17.06
C TRP A 266 -12.61 -7.78 18.47
N ASP A 267 -11.37 -8.03 18.86
CA ASP A 267 -10.95 -8.42 20.20
C ASP A 267 -9.53 -7.93 20.49
N GLU A 268 -9.02 -8.26 21.65
CA GLU A 268 -7.68 -7.88 22.10
C GLU A 268 -6.97 -9.02 22.82
N THR A 269 -5.67 -8.88 22.98
CA THR A 269 -4.80 -9.74 23.78
C THR A 269 -3.90 -8.90 24.68
N THR A 270 -3.06 -9.52 25.49
CA THR A 270 -2.11 -8.81 26.34
C THR A 270 -1.10 -8.00 25.51
N LYS A 271 -0.77 -6.81 26.00
CA LYS A 271 0.26 -5.96 25.42
C LYS A 271 1.62 -6.67 25.49
N ALA A 272 2.37 -6.65 24.37
CA ALA A 272 3.76 -7.12 24.35
C ALA A 272 4.67 -6.12 25.07
N ASN A 273 5.82 -6.60 25.54
CA ASN A 273 6.83 -5.72 26.13
C ASN A 273 7.72 -5.12 25.04
N TYR A 274 7.73 -3.79 24.91
CA TYR A 274 8.55 -3.04 23.98
C TYR A 274 8.86 -1.64 24.50
N THR A 275 9.95 -1.05 24.01
CA THR A 275 10.37 0.32 24.34
C THR A 275 10.00 1.25 23.19
N MET A 276 9.32 2.35 23.49
CA MET A 276 8.95 3.35 22.48
C MET A 276 10.19 4.05 21.93
N TRP A 277 10.14 4.38 20.65
CA TRP A 277 11.12 5.23 20.00
C TRP A 277 11.08 6.64 20.60
N GLN A 278 12.24 7.28 20.69
CA GLN A 278 12.37 8.64 21.20
C GLN A 278 12.78 9.56 20.05
N PRO A 279 11.83 10.14 19.31
CA PRO A 279 12.15 11.05 18.21
C PRO A 279 12.64 12.41 18.72
N GLY A 280 13.41 13.12 17.89
CA GLY A 280 13.84 14.49 18.16
C GLY A 280 12.75 15.56 17.97
N PHE A 281 11.48 15.16 17.76
CA PHE A 281 10.33 16.03 17.48
C PHE A 281 9.09 15.59 18.25
N SER A 282 8.08 16.49 18.34
CA SER A 282 6.80 16.18 18.97
C SER A 282 5.79 15.66 17.96
N PHE A 283 5.41 14.38 18.05
CA PHE A 283 4.34 13.80 17.21
C PHE A 283 3.04 14.59 17.30
N GLN A 284 2.65 15.05 18.50
CA GLN A 284 1.40 15.77 18.67
C GLN A 284 1.43 17.10 17.94
N THR A 285 2.55 17.80 17.92
CA THR A 285 2.71 19.07 17.18
C THR A 285 2.57 18.82 15.69
N ILE A 286 3.31 17.83 15.14
CA ILE A 286 3.23 17.48 13.72
C ILE A 286 1.81 17.10 13.30
N LYS A 287 1.12 16.25 14.09
CA LYS A 287 -0.27 15.87 13.83
C LYS A 287 -1.21 17.08 13.80
N ASN A 288 -1.07 18.00 14.75
CA ASN A 288 -1.92 19.18 14.83
C ASN A 288 -1.69 20.11 13.64
N GLU A 289 -0.44 20.34 13.26
CA GLU A 289 -0.06 21.18 12.12
C GLU A 289 -0.59 20.60 10.82
N ALA A 290 -0.37 19.31 10.56
CA ALA A 290 -0.86 18.62 9.37
C ALA A 290 -2.39 18.60 9.29
N ASN A 291 -3.09 18.23 10.37
CA ASN A 291 -4.56 18.23 10.38
C ASN A 291 -5.15 19.63 10.19
N SER A 292 -4.52 20.67 10.76
CA SER A 292 -4.95 22.07 10.56
C SER A 292 -4.75 22.50 9.10
N ARG A 293 -3.64 22.13 8.49
CA ARG A 293 -3.34 22.40 7.07
C ARG A 293 -4.37 21.74 6.16
N ILE A 294 -4.65 20.45 6.36
CA ILE A 294 -5.66 19.68 5.59
C ILE A 294 -7.06 20.29 5.75
N ALA A 295 -7.45 20.63 6.98
CA ALA A 295 -8.76 21.23 7.26
C ALA A 295 -8.94 22.61 6.62
N SER A 296 -7.88 23.40 6.48
CA SER A 296 -7.89 24.72 5.85
C SER A 296 -7.74 24.65 4.33
N ASP A 297 -7.23 23.56 3.77
CA ASP A 297 -7.00 23.42 2.34
C ASP A 297 -8.31 23.30 1.57
N SER A 298 -8.48 24.14 0.56
CA SER A 298 -9.70 24.20 -0.25
C SER A 298 -9.89 22.95 -1.12
N VAL A 299 -8.81 22.32 -1.56
CA VAL A 299 -8.83 21.13 -2.42
C VAL A 299 -9.31 19.92 -1.60
N PHE A 300 -8.73 19.70 -0.41
CA PHE A 300 -9.17 18.61 0.47
C PHE A 300 -10.62 18.78 0.92
N ARG A 301 -11.07 20.01 1.18
CA ARG A 301 -12.51 20.28 1.47
C ARG A 301 -13.41 19.95 0.28
N LEU A 302 -12.97 20.25 -0.94
CA LEU A 302 -13.73 19.90 -2.14
C LEU A 302 -13.76 18.40 -2.38
N ILE A 303 -12.64 17.69 -2.21
CA ILE A 303 -12.59 16.21 -2.29
C ILE A 303 -13.60 15.62 -1.32
N LYS A 304 -13.56 16.04 -0.04
CA LYS A 304 -14.52 15.57 0.96
C LYS A 304 -15.97 15.84 0.54
N LYS A 305 -16.28 17.04 0.08
CA LYS A 305 -17.64 17.40 -0.38
C LYS A 305 -18.12 16.48 -1.51
N GLU A 306 -17.30 16.24 -2.52
CA GLU A 306 -17.67 15.39 -3.65
C GLU A 306 -17.76 13.91 -3.24
N THR A 307 -16.90 13.44 -2.32
CA THR A 307 -17.00 12.10 -1.71
C THR A 307 -18.29 11.94 -0.92
N ASP A 308 -18.74 12.96 -0.17
CA ASP A 308 -20.03 12.95 0.53
C ASP A 308 -21.22 12.88 -0.47
N VAL A 309 -21.10 13.47 -1.67
CA VAL A 309 -22.08 13.32 -2.76
C VAL A 309 -22.11 11.87 -3.25
N LEU A 310 -20.96 11.26 -3.48
CA LEU A 310 -20.86 9.85 -3.90
C LEU A 310 -21.43 8.90 -2.85
N ALA A 311 -21.18 9.13 -1.56
CA ALA A 311 -21.74 8.34 -0.47
C ALA A 311 -23.29 8.36 -0.50
N LYS A 312 -23.89 9.53 -0.67
CA LYS A 312 -25.35 9.66 -0.79
C LYS A 312 -25.91 8.94 -2.03
N GLN A 313 -25.18 8.96 -3.15
CA GLN A 313 -25.59 8.24 -4.36
C GLN A 313 -25.47 6.72 -4.18
N ASN A 314 -24.46 6.26 -3.47
CA ASN A 314 -24.23 4.83 -3.22
C ASN A 314 -25.30 4.20 -2.31
N ASP A 315 -25.82 4.97 -1.35
CA ASP A 315 -26.79 4.50 -0.36
C ASP A 315 -28.26 4.69 -0.78
N LYS A 316 -28.51 5.24 -1.96
CA LYS A 316 -29.84 5.55 -2.43
C LYS A 316 -30.43 4.44 -3.30
N GLU A 317 -31.77 4.30 -3.27
CA GLU A 317 -32.49 3.48 -4.23
C GLU A 317 -32.51 4.16 -5.62
N TYR A 318 -32.30 3.38 -6.67
CA TYR A 318 -32.28 3.90 -8.02
C TYR A 318 -33.68 3.79 -8.66
N PRO A 319 -34.18 4.86 -9.32
CA PRO A 319 -35.42 4.81 -10.03
C PRO A 319 -35.31 3.90 -11.27
N LEU A 320 -36.41 3.14 -11.54
CA LEU A 320 -36.49 2.31 -12.75
C LEU A 320 -36.73 3.13 -14.02
N GLN A 321 -37.20 4.37 -13.89
CA GLN A 321 -37.40 5.27 -15.03
C GLN A 321 -36.02 5.68 -15.59
N ILE A 322 -35.81 5.45 -16.89
CA ILE A 322 -34.53 5.60 -17.55
C ILE A 322 -33.94 7.03 -17.48
N ASP A 323 -34.77 8.06 -17.61
CA ASP A 323 -34.30 9.45 -17.59
C ASP A 323 -33.85 9.87 -16.18
N SER A 324 -34.56 9.45 -15.15
CA SER A 324 -34.19 9.67 -13.76
C SER A 324 -32.92 8.91 -13.41
N PHE A 325 -32.79 7.65 -13.85
CA PHE A 325 -31.55 6.85 -13.68
C PHE A 325 -30.36 7.53 -14.37
N LYS A 326 -30.50 8.00 -15.61
CA LYS A 326 -29.45 8.72 -16.33
C LYS A 326 -29.04 10.02 -15.63
N ALA A 327 -30.00 10.75 -15.04
CA ALA A 327 -29.70 11.95 -14.27
C ALA A 327 -28.86 11.63 -13.03
N ASP A 328 -29.19 10.57 -12.29
CA ASP A 328 -28.42 10.11 -11.14
C ASP A 328 -27.01 9.65 -11.52
N GLN A 329 -26.91 8.86 -12.60
CA GLN A 329 -25.60 8.44 -13.14
C GLN A 329 -24.74 9.63 -13.60
N LYS A 330 -25.36 10.72 -14.04
CA LYS A 330 -24.65 11.95 -14.38
C LYS A 330 -24.02 12.59 -13.13
N ILE A 331 -24.78 12.70 -12.03
CA ILE A 331 -24.28 13.25 -10.76
C ILE A 331 -23.04 12.46 -10.31
N THR A 332 -23.13 11.13 -10.30
CA THR A 332 -22.00 10.25 -9.93
C THR A 332 -20.78 10.48 -10.82
N ARG A 333 -20.96 10.48 -12.15
CA ARG A 333 -19.86 10.72 -13.10
C ARG A 333 -19.21 12.09 -12.96
N ASP A 334 -20.01 13.13 -12.72
CA ASP A 334 -19.51 14.50 -12.57
C ASP A 334 -18.72 14.64 -11.27
N ALA A 335 -19.17 14.05 -10.15
CA ALA A 335 -18.44 14.01 -8.89
C ALA A 335 -17.11 13.25 -9.03
N VAL A 336 -17.12 12.06 -9.64
CA VAL A 336 -15.91 11.27 -9.91
C VAL A 336 -14.88 12.06 -10.73
N LYS A 337 -15.30 12.63 -11.88
CA LYS A 337 -14.40 13.43 -12.72
C LYS A 337 -13.81 14.63 -12.00
N LYS A 338 -14.60 15.26 -11.12
CA LYS A 338 -14.14 16.40 -10.33
C LYS A 338 -13.08 15.97 -9.32
N ILE A 339 -13.30 14.87 -8.58
CA ILE A 339 -12.29 14.34 -7.66
C ILE A 339 -11.01 13.92 -8.42
N GLU A 340 -11.13 13.20 -9.55
CA GLU A 340 -9.98 12.80 -10.37
C GLU A 340 -9.11 14.00 -10.83
N SER A 341 -9.73 15.17 -11.00
CA SER A 341 -8.99 16.40 -11.30
C SER A 341 -8.37 17.03 -10.06
N LEU A 342 -9.05 16.96 -8.90
CA LEU A 342 -8.61 17.57 -7.64
C LEU A 342 -7.44 16.82 -7.00
N VAL A 343 -7.36 15.49 -7.15
CA VAL A 343 -6.26 14.69 -6.58
C VAL A 343 -4.93 14.87 -7.32
N LYS A 344 -4.93 15.67 -8.38
CA LYS A 344 -3.74 15.99 -9.17
C LYS A 344 -3.29 17.42 -8.92
N LEU A 345 -2.06 17.58 -8.49
CA LEU A 345 -1.43 18.90 -8.33
C LEU A 345 -1.40 19.68 -9.65
N GLY A 346 -1.79 20.94 -9.60
CA GLY A 346 -1.69 21.85 -10.76
C GLY A 346 -0.23 22.15 -11.14
N LYS A 347 0.67 22.23 -10.13
CA LYS A 347 2.13 22.31 -10.32
C LYS A 347 2.74 21.04 -9.75
N PRO A 348 3.29 20.16 -10.60
CA PRO A 348 3.91 18.92 -10.14
C PRO A 348 5.12 19.16 -9.22
N MET A 349 5.33 18.28 -8.26
CA MET A 349 6.57 18.17 -7.51
C MET A 349 7.72 17.76 -8.45
N GLN A 350 8.94 18.12 -8.09
CA GLN A 350 10.13 17.66 -8.80
C GLN A 350 10.52 16.28 -8.30
N VAL A 351 10.28 15.25 -9.12
CA VAL A 351 10.55 13.85 -8.81
C VAL A 351 11.63 13.31 -9.72
N ASN A 352 12.64 12.67 -9.14
CA ASN A 352 13.75 12.08 -9.85
C ASN A 352 13.94 10.61 -9.41
N TYR A 353 14.48 9.78 -10.30
CA TYR A 353 14.96 8.45 -9.92
C TYR A 353 16.35 8.53 -9.29
N LEU A 354 16.71 7.52 -8.50
CA LEU A 354 18.05 7.36 -7.97
C LEU A 354 19.04 6.98 -9.09
N LYS A 355 20.26 7.49 -9.01
CA LYS A 355 21.30 7.21 -10.03
C LYS A 355 21.54 5.71 -10.21
N GLN A 356 21.44 4.92 -9.16
CA GLN A 356 21.57 3.47 -9.20
C GLN A 356 20.48 2.78 -10.03
N ASP A 357 19.32 3.44 -10.19
CA ASP A 357 18.16 2.93 -10.93
C ASP A 357 18.11 3.40 -12.38
N GLU A 358 19.12 4.14 -12.86
CA GLU A 358 19.15 4.72 -14.21
C GLU A 358 18.80 3.69 -15.30
N ASN A 359 19.30 2.46 -15.16
CA ASN A 359 19.01 1.37 -16.12
C ASN A 359 17.52 1.00 -16.20
N ARG A 360 16.72 1.28 -15.16
CA ARG A 360 15.26 1.09 -15.19
C ARG A 360 14.57 2.18 -16.00
N TYR A 361 15.07 3.41 -15.94
CA TYR A 361 14.47 4.62 -16.53
C TYR A 361 15.05 5.00 -17.88
N VAL A 362 16.24 4.47 -18.22
CA VAL A 362 16.94 4.67 -19.50
C VAL A 362 17.27 3.29 -20.04
N SER A 363 16.31 2.62 -20.67
CA SER A 363 16.44 1.28 -21.21
C SER A 363 16.27 1.29 -22.73
N ALA A 364 16.83 0.29 -23.43
CA ALA A 364 16.56 0.04 -24.85
C ALA A 364 15.07 -0.33 -25.10
N ASP A 365 14.38 -0.87 -24.09
CA ASP A 365 12.93 -1.13 -24.10
C ASP A 365 12.18 0.20 -23.88
N LYS A 366 11.69 0.77 -24.97
CA LYS A 366 10.97 2.05 -24.97
C LYS A 366 9.66 1.99 -24.16
N ASP A 367 8.95 0.88 -24.21
CA ASP A 367 7.68 0.73 -23.51
C ASP A 367 7.91 0.64 -21.98
N LYS A 368 8.96 -0.07 -21.56
CA LYS A 368 9.40 -0.12 -20.17
C LYS A 368 9.81 1.29 -19.70
N THR A 369 10.67 1.97 -20.43
CA THR A 369 11.09 3.34 -20.12
C THR A 369 9.88 4.27 -19.99
N GLN A 370 8.93 4.22 -20.92
CA GLN A 370 7.74 5.06 -20.89
C GLN A 370 6.89 4.80 -19.65
N ARG A 371 6.70 3.53 -19.23
CA ARG A 371 5.94 3.19 -18.03
C ARG A 371 6.60 3.75 -16.76
N TYR A 372 7.92 3.63 -16.65
CA TYR A 372 8.66 4.19 -15.50
C TYR A 372 8.61 5.72 -15.48
N GLN A 373 8.79 6.38 -16.61
CA GLN A 373 8.66 7.85 -16.72
C GLN A 373 7.23 8.32 -16.37
N GLN A 374 6.23 7.57 -16.81
CA GLN A 374 4.84 7.86 -16.46
C GLN A 374 4.57 7.71 -14.96
N TRP A 375 5.19 6.72 -14.30
CA TRP A 375 5.10 6.55 -12.85
C TRP A 375 5.67 7.76 -12.11
N LEU A 376 6.88 8.24 -12.46
CA LEU A 376 7.46 9.46 -11.87
C LEU A 376 6.57 10.69 -12.10
N THR A 377 6.02 10.81 -13.30
CA THR A 377 5.10 11.90 -13.64
C THR A 377 3.83 11.87 -12.81
N ASN A 378 3.27 10.69 -12.58
CA ASN A 378 2.08 10.51 -11.76
C ASN A 378 2.38 10.79 -10.29
N LEU A 379 3.52 10.29 -9.78
CA LEU A 379 3.99 10.56 -8.43
C LEU A 379 4.15 12.05 -8.18
N GLY A 380 4.75 12.77 -9.13
CA GLY A 380 4.92 14.23 -9.03
C GLY A 380 3.62 15.02 -8.98
N LYS A 381 2.50 14.42 -9.39
CA LYS A 381 1.18 15.07 -9.38
C LYS A 381 0.28 14.64 -8.23
N ASP A 382 0.69 13.72 -7.39
CA ASP A 382 -0.13 13.15 -6.31
C ASP A 382 -0.24 14.11 -5.13
N ILE A 383 -1.46 14.62 -4.85
CA ILE A 383 -1.71 15.56 -3.76
C ILE A 383 -1.47 14.92 -2.37
N TYR A 384 -1.70 13.62 -2.24
CA TYR A 384 -1.52 12.90 -0.97
C TYR A 384 -0.03 12.71 -0.67
N VAL A 385 0.78 12.47 -1.70
CA VAL A 385 2.24 12.41 -1.57
C VAL A 385 2.81 13.79 -1.23
N ASP A 386 2.29 14.85 -1.85
CA ASP A 386 2.67 16.23 -1.51
C ASP A 386 2.41 16.53 -0.02
N GLU A 387 1.26 16.11 0.52
CA GLU A 387 0.98 16.28 1.94
C GLU A 387 1.92 15.44 2.83
N ALA A 388 2.23 14.20 2.45
CA ALA A 388 3.20 13.38 3.16
C ALA A 388 4.60 14.00 3.15
N VAL A 389 5.02 14.60 2.05
CA VAL A 389 6.28 15.37 1.94
C VAL A 389 6.27 16.56 2.88
N LYS A 390 5.15 17.29 3.00
CA LYS A 390 5.02 18.41 3.97
C LYS A 390 5.14 17.92 5.40
N VAL A 391 4.52 16.79 5.75
CA VAL A 391 4.64 16.18 7.09
C VAL A 391 6.09 15.82 7.41
N ILE A 392 6.82 15.22 6.46
CA ILE A 392 8.26 14.96 6.64
C ILE A 392 9.05 16.26 6.84
N ASN A 393 8.75 17.30 6.07
CA ASN A 393 9.42 18.60 6.25
C ASN A 393 9.16 19.23 7.62
N ASP A 394 7.95 19.08 8.15
CA ASP A 394 7.61 19.52 9.51
C ASP A 394 8.48 18.76 10.54
N MET A 395 8.65 17.43 10.40
CA MET A 395 9.53 16.63 11.26
C MET A 395 10.98 17.09 11.18
N VAL A 396 11.53 17.24 9.97
CA VAL A 396 12.90 17.69 9.72
C VAL A 396 13.15 19.07 10.35
N THR A 397 12.19 19.98 10.21
CA THR A 397 12.27 21.32 10.78
C THR A 397 12.33 21.27 12.31
N GLN A 398 11.48 20.46 12.95
CA GLN A 398 11.47 20.32 14.41
C GLN A 398 12.75 19.66 14.94
N GLU A 399 13.28 18.64 14.27
CA GLU A 399 14.56 18.03 14.65
C GLU A 399 15.72 19.03 14.58
N ASN A 400 15.76 19.83 13.52
CA ASN A 400 16.81 20.87 13.37
C ASN A 400 16.71 21.93 14.47
N ILE A 401 15.51 22.35 14.86
CA ILE A 401 15.29 23.26 15.98
C ILE A 401 15.74 22.63 17.30
N ALA A 402 15.45 21.36 17.54
CA ALA A 402 15.86 20.64 18.74
C ALA A 402 17.39 20.53 18.84
N LYS A 403 18.06 20.17 17.74
CA LYS A 403 19.54 20.13 17.65
C LYS A 403 20.17 21.47 17.88
N ALA A 404 19.61 22.56 17.31
CA ALA A 404 20.12 23.94 17.51
C ALA A 404 20.02 24.40 18.97
N LYS A 405 18.97 24.02 19.70
CA LYS A 405 18.80 24.34 21.13
C LYS A 405 19.79 23.61 22.05
N GLN A 406 20.28 22.44 21.63
CA GLN A 406 21.23 21.61 22.38
C GLN A 406 22.69 22.07 22.18
N THR A 407 22.96 22.85 21.14
CA THR A 407 24.31 23.41 20.90
C THR A 407 24.59 24.55 21.89
N PRO A 408 25.59 24.44 22.79
CA PRO A 408 25.88 25.50 23.76
C PRO A 408 26.26 26.77 23.02
N VAL A 409 25.59 27.87 23.35
CA VAL A 409 26.03 29.20 22.91
C VAL A 409 27.38 29.44 23.54
N LYS A 410 28.46 29.47 22.73
CA LYS A 410 29.75 29.99 23.22
C LYS A 410 29.54 31.46 23.60
N THR A 411 29.42 31.75 24.88
CA THR A 411 29.58 33.10 25.40
C THR A 411 31.05 33.48 25.25
N PHE A 412 31.33 34.47 24.42
CA PHE A 412 32.62 35.14 24.30
C PHE A 412 32.79 36.14 25.44
#